data_0f9c754479ce2e6d271c5851247105a1
#
_entry.id   0f9c754479ce2e6d271c5851247105a1
#
_cell.length_a   1.000
_cell.length_b   1.000
_cell.length_c   1.000
_cell.angle_alpha   90.00
_cell.angle_beta   90.00
_cell.angle_gamma   90.00
#
_symmetry.space_group_name_H-M   'P 1'
#
loop_
_entity.id
_entity.type
_entity.pdbx_description
1 polymer ?
#
loop_
_entity_poly.entity_id
_entity_poly.type
_entity_poly.pdbx_seq_one_letter_code
_entity_poly.pdbx_strand_id
1 'polypeptide(L)'
;CGRCSEIYYVRGGSGHDPEIEVWNNVFMEFERSADGALTPLPAPSIDTGMGLERITAVPQQKGSNYDTDLFQPLLQHVGRLAGKTYGADHDTDVSMRVVADHARATTFLIADGVIPSNEWRGYVLRKIMRRAMRHGKHLGLNEPFLHT
;
A
#
# COMPACT_ATOMS: atom_id res chain seq x y z
N CYS A 1 1.52 11.99 21.71
CA CYS A 1 0.35 12.40 20.95
C CYS A 1 0.25 13.92 20.88
N GLY A 2 -0.60 14.45 19.99
CA GLY A 2 -0.81 15.87 19.80
C GLY A 2 -1.79 16.12 18.65
N ARG A 3 -1.85 17.36 18.17
CA ARG A 3 -2.67 17.73 17.02
C ARG A 3 -2.07 17.15 15.74
N CYS A 4 -2.91 16.88 14.74
CA CYS A 4 -2.44 16.48 13.42
C CYS A 4 -2.81 17.51 12.36
N SER A 5 -2.05 17.53 11.28
CA SER A 5 -2.32 18.28 10.05
C SER A 5 -2.01 17.38 8.86
N GLU A 6 -2.83 17.44 7.85
CA GLU A 6 -2.70 16.63 6.65
C GLU A 6 -2.62 17.55 5.42
N ILE A 7 -1.80 17.15 4.47
CA ILE A 7 -1.67 17.84 3.18
C ILE A 7 -2.34 16.99 2.12
N TYR A 8 -3.32 17.57 1.44
CA TYR A 8 -4.04 16.96 0.34
C TYR A 8 -3.63 17.57 -0.99
N TYR A 9 -3.51 16.73 -1.97
CA TYR A 9 -3.43 17.16 -3.36
C TYR A 9 -4.82 17.11 -3.98
N VAL A 10 -5.28 18.22 -4.51
CA VAL A 10 -6.58 18.32 -5.19
C VAL A 10 -6.39 17.99 -6.66
N ARG A 11 -6.97 16.89 -7.11
CA ARG A 11 -7.02 16.53 -8.52
C ARG A 11 -8.09 17.35 -9.22
N GLY A 12 -7.70 18.11 -10.21
CA GLY A 12 -8.68 18.79 -11.08
C GLY A 12 -9.47 17.76 -11.90
N GLY A 13 -10.81 17.75 -11.76
CA GLY A 13 -11.67 16.86 -12.55
C GLY A 13 -12.81 16.24 -11.75
N SER A 14 -13.74 15.57 -12.45
CA SER A 14 -14.93 14.90 -11.90
C SER A 14 -14.65 13.45 -11.44
N GLY A 15 -13.46 13.17 -10.91
CA GLY A 15 -13.10 11.84 -10.41
C GLY A 15 -13.76 11.48 -9.07
N HIS A 16 -13.79 10.18 -8.74
CA HIS A 16 -14.42 9.65 -7.50
C HIS A 16 -13.76 10.14 -6.21
N ASP A 17 -12.46 10.50 -6.25
CA ASP A 17 -11.72 11.10 -5.15
C ASP A 17 -11.00 12.35 -5.64
N PRO A 18 -11.62 13.53 -5.51
CA PRO A 18 -11.01 14.79 -5.97
C PRO A 18 -9.77 15.17 -5.15
N GLU A 19 -9.63 14.64 -3.95
CA GLU A 19 -8.55 14.95 -3.01
C GLU A 19 -7.82 13.66 -2.61
N ILE A 20 -6.50 13.70 -2.60
CA ILE A 20 -5.67 12.62 -2.10
C ILE A 20 -4.75 13.14 -1.01
N GLU A 21 -4.86 12.57 0.19
CA GLU A 21 -3.90 12.81 1.27
C GLU A 21 -2.53 12.30 0.85
N VAL A 22 -1.55 13.19 0.82
CA VAL A 22 -0.17 12.86 0.46
C VAL A 22 0.76 12.87 1.66
N TRP A 23 0.47 13.67 2.68
CA TRP A 23 1.35 13.86 3.82
C TRP A 23 0.57 14.07 5.10
N ASN A 24 0.85 13.29 6.13
CA ASN A 24 0.31 13.43 7.46
C ASN A 24 1.40 13.88 8.44
N ASN A 25 1.09 14.86 9.30
CA ASN A 25 2.00 15.40 10.31
C ASN A 25 1.30 15.39 11.67
N VAL A 26 1.90 14.75 12.65
CA VAL A 26 1.43 14.74 14.03
C VAL A 26 2.38 15.55 14.90
N PHE A 27 1.89 16.61 15.51
CA PHE A 27 2.65 17.44 16.42
C PHE A 27 2.67 16.78 17.80
N MET A 28 3.73 16.06 18.10
CA MET A 28 3.93 15.30 19.35
C MET A 28 4.24 16.27 20.50
N GLU A 29 3.22 16.63 21.26
CA GLU A 29 3.29 17.56 22.38
C GLU A 29 3.19 16.86 23.73
N PHE A 30 2.49 15.71 23.78
CA PHE A 30 2.14 15.01 25.01
C PHE A 30 2.44 13.53 24.95
N GLU A 31 2.82 12.97 26.10
CA GLU A 31 2.75 11.55 26.38
C GLU A 31 1.38 11.23 27.01
N ARG A 32 0.75 10.16 26.53
CA ARG A 32 -0.52 9.67 27.08
C ARG A 32 -0.26 8.38 27.85
N SER A 33 -0.50 8.42 29.17
CA SER A 33 -0.42 7.26 30.04
C SER A 33 -1.56 6.27 29.86
N ALA A 34 -1.45 5.08 30.43
CA ALA A 34 -2.45 4.01 30.31
C ALA A 34 -3.83 4.40 30.88
N ASP A 35 -3.87 5.28 31.89
CA ASP A 35 -5.07 5.85 32.51
C ASP A 35 -5.65 7.03 31.73
N GLY A 36 -4.97 7.43 30.61
CA GLY A 36 -5.41 8.50 29.72
C GLY A 36 -4.91 9.89 30.07
N ALA A 37 -4.12 10.06 31.15
CA ALA A 37 -3.56 11.36 31.51
C ALA A 37 -2.54 11.84 30.46
N LEU A 38 -2.52 13.14 30.20
CA LEU A 38 -1.61 13.77 29.25
C LEU A 38 -0.53 14.56 30.01
N THR A 39 0.73 14.21 29.76
CA THR A 39 1.90 14.91 30.30
C THR A 39 2.67 15.56 29.15
N PRO A 40 3.02 16.84 29.22
CA PRO A 40 3.83 17.49 28.20
C PRO A 40 5.15 16.76 27.96
N LEU A 41 5.54 16.56 26.72
CA LEU A 41 6.85 16.04 26.37
C LEU A 41 7.93 17.07 26.70
N PRO A 42 9.10 16.65 27.20
CA PRO A 42 10.22 17.55 27.50
C PRO A 42 10.79 18.22 26.24
N ALA A 43 10.62 17.58 25.08
CA ALA A 43 11.00 18.10 23.77
C ALA A 43 9.91 17.74 22.77
N PRO A 44 9.04 18.69 22.40
CA PRO A 44 8.08 18.49 21.34
C PRO A 44 8.76 18.11 20.02
N SER A 45 8.12 17.23 19.26
CA SER A 45 8.61 16.74 17.96
C SER A 45 7.47 16.62 16.96
N ILE A 46 7.80 16.34 15.71
CA ILE A 46 6.82 16.06 14.66
C ILE A 46 7.04 14.63 14.20
N ASP A 47 6.00 13.81 14.32
CA ASP A 47 5.91 12.51 13.66
C ASP A 47 5.24 12.72 12.31
N THR A 48 5.94 12.36 11.23
CA THR A 48 5.50 12.68 9.88
C THR A 48 5.51 11.44 9.00
N GLY A 49 4.46 11.27 8.19
CA GLY A 49 4.33 10.17 7.25
C GLY A 49 3.84 10.65 5.89
N MET A 50 4.61 10.35 4.86
CA MET A 50 4.25 10.63 3.47
C MET A 50 4.08 9.33 2.70
N GLY A 51 2.95 9.15 2.02
CA GLY A 51 2.71 7.97 1.19
C GLY A 51 3.55 8.03 -0.09
N LEU A 52 4.55 7.16 -0.20
CA LEU A 52 5.45 7.13 -1.36
C LEU A 52 4.67 7.01 -2.68
N GLU A 53 3.72 6.10 -2.75
CA GLU A 53 2.92 5.86 -3.95
C GLU A 53 2.01 7.04 -4.27
N ARG A 54 1.41 7.64 -3.22
CA ARG A 54 0.52 8.79 -3.37
C ARG A 54 1.28 10.01 -3.87
N ILE A 55 2.42 10.32 -3.25
CA ILE A 55 3.22 11.47 -3.68
C ILE A 55 3.84 11.25 -5.07
N THR A 56 4.22 10.01 -5.42
CA THR A 56 4.75 9.69 -6.75
C THR A 56 3.71 9.88 -7.85
N ALA A 57 2.44 9.55 -7.58
CA ALA A 57 1.37 9.75 -8.54
C ALA A 57 1.14 11.23 -8.92
N VAL A 58 1.42 12.16 -8.00
CA VAL A 58 1.22 13.60 -8.20
C VAL A 58 2.14 14.17 -9.30
N PRO A 59 3.49 14.12 -9.20
CA PRO A 59 4.37 14.66 -10.24
C PRO A 59 4.29 13.87 -11.54
N GLN A 60 3.96 12.59 -11.49
CA GLN A 60 3.75 11.76 -12.68
C GLN A 60 2.38 11.98 -13.34
N GLN A 61 1.52 12.80 -12.74
CA GLN A 61 0.16 13.10 -13.23
C GLN A 61 -0.67 11.83 -13.49
N LYS A 62 -0.55 10.84 -12.59
CA LYS A 62 -1.26 9.55 -12.70
C LYS A 62 -2.55 9.56 -11.88
N GLY A 63 -3.60 8.98 -12.44
CA GLY A 63 -4.90 8.83 -11.78
C GLY A 63 -4.90 7.78 -10.68
N SER A 64 -3.96 6.85 -10.71
CA SER A 64 -3.84 5.77 -9.73
C SER A 64 -2.37 5.56 -9.33
N ASN A 65 -2.14 5.15 -8.08
CA ASN A 65 -0.82 4.73 -7.61
C ASN A 65 -0.24 3.58 -8.44
N TYR A 66 -1.12 2.73 -8.97
CA TYR A 66 -0.75 1.58 -9.80
C TYR A 66 -0.28 1.97 -11.21
N ASP A 67 -0.57 3.19 -11.66
CA ASP A 67 -0.15 3.69 -12.98
C ASP A 67 1.23 4.37 -12.93
N THR A 68 1.85 4.44 -11.75
CA THR A 68 3.18 4.98 -11.55
C THR A 68 4.28 3.99 -11.95
N ASP A 69 5.48 4.49 -12.14
CA ASP A 69 6.67 3.67 -12.40
C ASP A 69 7.01 2.70 -11.28
N LEU A 70 6.51 2.94 -10.06
CA LEU A 70 6.68 2.01 -8.92
C LEU A 70 5.94 0.68 -9.14
N PHE A 71 4.74 0.70 -9.73
CA PHE A 71 3.91 -0.48 -9.90
C PHE A 71 3.87 -1.03 -11.33
N GLN A 72 4.13 -0.20 -12.33
CA GLN A 72 4.04 -0.65 -13.73
C GLN A 72 4.93 -1.85 -14.07
N PRO A 73 6.18 -1.95 -13.59
CA PRO A 73 6.99 -3.15 -13.83
C PRO A 73 6.40 -4.42 -13.24
N LEU A 74 5.82 -4.32 -12.02
CA LEU A 74 5.17 -5.46 -11.36
C LEU A 74 3.90 -5.89 -12.10
N LEU A 75 3.05 -4.93 -12.49
CA LEU A 75 1.84 -5.21 -13.26
C LEU A 75 2.14 -5.83 -14.62
N GLN A 76 3.19 -5.35 -15.30
CA GLN A 76 3.65 -5.93 -16.56
C GLN A 76 4.15 -7.36 -16.35
N HIS A 77 4.86 -7.63 -15.25
CA HIS A 77 5.29 -8.99 -14.93
C HIS A 77 4.12 -9.92 -14.67
N VAL A 78 3.16 -9.50 -13.82
CA VAL A 78 1.92 -10.26 -13.56
C VAL A 78 1.14 -10.50 -14.86
N GLY A 79 1.07 -9.50 -15.72
CA GLY A 79 0.41 -9.60 -17.02
C GLY A 79 1.07 -10.65 -17.93
N ARG A 80 2.41 -10.69 -17.99
CA ARG A 80 3.14 -11.71 -18.74
C ARG A 80 2.87 -13.13 -18.22
N LEU A 81 2.89 -13.30 -16.89
CA LEU A 81 2.62 -14.60 -16.25
C LEU A 81 1.19 -15.08 -16.55
N ALA A 82 0.22 -14.18 -16.51
CA ALA A 82 -1.20 -14.51 -16.70
C ALA A 82 -1.67 -14.48 -18.17
N GLY A 83 -0.84 -14.03 -19.11
CA GLY A 83 -1.25 -13.79 -20.50
C GLY A 83 -2.34 -12.72 -20.59
N LYS A 84 -2.32 -11.71 -19.72
CA LYS A 84 -3.32 -10.63 -19.62
C LYS A 84 -2.67 -9.28 -19.80
N THR A 85 -3.46 -8.29 -20.25
CA THR A 85 -3.01 -6.91 -20.41
C THR A 85 -3.70 -6.04 -19.36
N TYR A 86 -2.91 -5.31 -18.56
CA TYR A 86 -3.43 -4.34 -17.62
C TYR A 86 -4.10 -3.17 -18.37
N GLY A 87 -5.27 -2.75 -17.92
CA GLY A 87 -6.10 -1.72 -18.55
C GLY A 87 -7.12 -2.24 -19.56
N ALA A 88 -7.17 -3.57 -19.78
CA ALA A 88 -8.11 -4.15 -20.76
C ALA A 88 -9.47 -4.52 -20.15
N ASP A 89 -9.51 -4.90 -18.88
CA ASP A 89 -10.73 -5.35 -18.20
C ASP A 89 -10.64 -5.04 -16.70
N HIS A 90 -11.73 -4.46 -16.15
CA HIS A 90 -11.75 -3.99 -14.76
C HIS A 90 -11.45 -5.09 -13.74
N ASP A 91 -12.08 -6.24 -13.83
CA ASP A 91 -11.94 -7.32 -12.84
C ASP A 91 -10.56 -7.98 -12.93
N THR A 92 -10.02 -8.08 -14.13
CA THR A 92 -8.63 -8.47 -14.39
C THR A 92 -7.67 -7.47 -13.74
N ASP A 93 -7.88 -6.17 -13.95
CA ASP A 93 -7.04 -5.11 -13.40
C ASP A 93 -7.04 -5.12 -11.87
N VAL A 94 -8.20 -5.27 -11.23
CA VAL A 94 -8.29 -5.42 -9.77
C VAL A 94 -7.44 -6.59 -9.29
N SER A 95 -7.54 -7.74 -9.96
CA SER A 95 -6.76 -8.92 -9.57
C SER A 95 -5.27 -8.73 -9.79
N MET A 96 -4.86 -8.09 -10.88
CA MET A 96 -3.45 -7.75 -11.15
C MET A 96 -2.88 -6.79 -10.11
N ARG A 97 -3.64 -5.75 -9.72
CA ARG A 97 -3.26 -4.81 -8.66
C ARG A 97 -3.04 -5.51 -7.32
N VAL A 98 -3.98 -6.39 -6.93
CA VAL A 98 -3.86 -7.14 -5.67
C VAL A 98 -2.62 -8.03 -5.70
N VAL A 99 -2.35 -8.74 -6.80
CA VAL A 99 -1.16 -9.59 -6.91
C VAL A 99 0.12 -8.76 -6.81
N ALA A 100 0.23 -7.67 -7.56
CA ALA A 100 1.41 -6.81 -7.57
C ALA A 100 1.68 -6.17 -6.18
N ASP A 101 0.65 -5.59 -5.56
CA ASP A 101 0.74 -4.97 -4.24
C ASP A 101 1.14 -5.99 -3.16
N HIS A 102 0.48 -7.14 -3.14
CA HIS A 102 0.70 -8.16 -2.12
C HIS A 102 2.02 -8.93 -2.32
N ALA A 103 2.49 -9.10 -3.55
CA ALA A 103 3.82 -9.66 -3.83
C ALA A 103 4.89 -8.72 -3.28
N ARG A 104 4.79 -7.41 -3.55
CA ARG A 104 5.72 -6.41 -3.02
C ARG A 104 5.71 -6.41 -1.48
N ALA A 105 4.54 -6.33 -0.85
CA ALA A 105 4.42 -6.35 0.60
C ALA A 105 4.99 -7.64 1.20
N THR A 106 4.72 -8.79 0.59
CA THR A 106 5.26 -10.10 1.00
C THR A 106 6.78 -10.11 0.96
N THR A 107 7.37 -9.61 -0.12
CA THR A 107 8.83 -9.56 -0.30
C THR A 107 9.50 -8.74 0.80
N PHE A 108 9.00 -7.53 1.07
CA PHE A 108 9.57 -6.68 2.13
C PHE A 108 9.37 -7.27 3.52
N LEU A 109 8.19 -7.81 3.83
CA LEU A 109 7.95 -8.43 5.13
C LEU A 109 8.85 -9.62 5.40
N ILE A 110 9.10 -10.46 4.38
CA ILE A 110 10.02 -11.60 4.49
C ILE A 110 11.47 -11.10 4.63
N ALA A 111 11.86 -10.09 3.87
CA ALA A 111 13.19 -9.47 3.98
C ALA A 111 13.45 -8.90 5.39
N ASP A 112 12.41 -8.36 6.03
CA ASP A 112 12.44 -7.86 7.42
C ASP A 112 12.32 -8.99 8.47
N GLY A 113 12.37 -10.26 8.06
CA GLY A 113 12.39 -11.42 8.95
C GLY A 113 11.03 -11.90 9.43
N VAL A 114 9.92 -11.43 8.83
CA VAL A 114 8.58 -11.96 9.13
C VAL A 114 8.35 -13.24 8.37
N ILE A 115 8.08 -14.33 9.09
CA ILE A 115 7.77 -15.65 8.51
C ILE A 115 6.26 -15.90 8.58
N PRO A 116 5.62 -16.43 7.52
CA PRO A 116 4.20 -16.76 7.56
C PRO A 116 3.88 -17.76 8.67
N SER A 117 2.91 -17.45 9.52
CA SER A 117 2.51 -18.29 10.66
C SER A 117 1.01 -18.21 10.94
N ASN A 118 0.55 -18.84 12.01
CA ASN A 118 -0.85 -18.80 12.44
C ASN A 118 -1.14 -17.66 13.43
N GLU A 119 -0.12 -16.94 13.86
CA GLU A 119 -0.21 -15.94 14.93
C GLU A 119 0.48 -14.62 14.56
N TRP A 120 0.06 -13.53 15.19
CA TRP A 120 0.70 -12.21 15.15
C TRP A 120 1.01 -11.71 13.73
N ARG A 121 2.17 -11.13 13.55
CA ARG A 121 2.64 -10.57 12.26
C ARG A 121 2.68 -11.61 11.15
N GLY A 122 3.11 -12.84 11.47
CA GLY A 122 3.17 -13.93 10.51
C GLY A 122 1.80 -14.36 9.99
N TYR A 123 0.75 -14.27 10.83
CA TYR A 123 -0.62 -14.51 10.39
C TYR A 123 -1.10 -13.45 9.37
N VAL A 124 -0.76 -12.18 9.60
CA VAL A 124 -1.09 -11.10 8.66
C VAL A 124 -0.41 -11.35 7.32
N LEU A 125 0.90 -11.65 7.33
CA LEU A 125 1.63 -12.01 6.11
C LEU A 125 1.00 -13.19 5.38
N ARG A 126 0.66 -14.25 6.11
CA ARG A 126 -0.03 -15.42 5.54
C ARG A 126 -1.35 -15.05 4.86
N LYS A 127 -2.13 -14.14 5.46
CA LYS A 127 -3.38 -13.63 4.86
C LYS A 127 -3.13 -12.88 3.55
N ILE A 128 -2.12 -12.00 3.54
CA ILE A 128 -1.72 -11.24 2.35
C ILE A 128 -1.32 -12.20 1.22
N MET A 129 -0.45 -13.16 1.49
CA MET A 129 -0.03 -14.18 0.51
C MET A 129 -1.21 -14.98 -0.03
N ARG A 130 -2.09 -15.46 0.86
CA ARG A 130 -3.30 -16.21 0.44
C ARG A 130 -4.24 -15.39 -0.43
N ARG A 131 -4.36 -14.08 -0.15
CA ARG A 131 -5.17 -13.18 -0.97
C ARG A 131 -4.54 -13.02 -2.35
N ALA A 132 -3.22 -12.83 -2.43
CA ALA A 132 -2.52 -12.77 -3.71
C ALA A 132 -2.71 -14.06 -4.53
N MET A 133 -2.54 -15.24 -3.92
CA MET A 133 -2.76 -16.52 -4.57
C MET A 133 -4.20 -16.69 -5.09
N ARG A 134 -5.19 -16.24 -4.33
CA ARG A 134 -6.60 -16.28 -4.76
C ARG A 134 -6.81 -15.42 -6.01
N HIS A 135 -6.28 -14.20 -6.03
CA HIS A 135 -6.37 -13.33 -7.19
C HIS A 135 -5.54 -13.85 -8.38
N GLY A 136 -4.40 -14.50 -8.12
CA GLY A 136 -3.67 -15.23 -9.15
C GLY A 136 -4.52 -16.31 -9.81
N LYS A 137 -5.29 -17.07 -9.04
CA LYS A 137 -6.26 -18.03 -9.59
C LYS A 137 -7.33 -17.37 -10.46
N HIS A 138 -7.84 -16.20 -10.07
CA HIS A 138 -8.79 -15.44 -10.91
C HIS A 138 -8.14 -15.00 -12.25
N LEU A 139 -6.83 -14.79 -12.25
CA LEU A 139 -6.07 -14.48 -13.46
C LEU A 139 -5.75 -15.73 -14.31
N GLY A 140 -6.04 -16.93 -13.82
CA GLY A 140 -5.74 -18.20 -14.48
C GLY A 140 -4.40 -18.83 -14.11
N LEU A 141 -3.68 -18.29 -13.11
CA LEU A 141 -2.42 -18.86 -12.62
C LEU A 141 -2.71 -20.09 -11.74
N ASN A 142 -2.34 -21.26 -12.22
CA ASN A 142 -2.56 -22.52 -11.51
C ASN A 142 -1.30 -23.04 -10.82
N GLU A 143 -0.13 -22.62 -11.26
CA GLU A 143 1.16 -22.98 -10.70
C GLU A 143 1.62 -21.94 -9.64
N PRO A 144 2.56 -22.28 -8.76
CA PRO A 144 3.18 -21.31 -7.84
C PRO A 144 3.84 -20.17 -8.62
N PHE A 145 3.55 -18.91 -8.24
CA PHE A 145 4.03 -17.74 -8.99
C PHE A 145 4.58 -16.60 -8.12
N LEU A 146 4.30 -16.59 -6.81
CA LEU A 146 4.75 -15.49 -5.93
C LEU A 146 6.27 -15.45 -5.70
N HIS A 147 7.01 -16.45 -6.16
CA HIS A 147 8.46 -16.55 -6.03
C HIS A 147 9.19 -16.08 -7.29
N THR A 148 8.49 -15.77 -8.36
CA THR A 148 9.02 -15.28 -9.64
C THR A 148 8.99 -13.76 -9.72
#